data_3de553e1be2ba29fbaf6e90a4b27471b
#
_entry.id   3de553e1be2ba29fbaf6e90a4b27471b
#
_cell.length_a   1.000
_cell.length_b   1.000
_cell.length_c   1.000
_cell.angle_alpha   90.00
_cell.angle_beta   90.00
_cell.angle_gamma   90.00
#
_symmetry.space_group_name_H-M   'P 1'
#
loop_
_entity.id
_entity.type
_entity.pdbx_description
1 polymer ?
#
loop_
_entity_poly.entity_id
_entity_poly.type
_entity_poly.pdbx_seq_one_letter_code
_entity_poly.pdbx_strand_id
1 'polypeptide(L)'
;MKTSRSELLHLLACKSFRLGEFKLSSGGTSDYYIDCRTTTLDAKGSRLTGEVFFDEIRERGWKPQAIGGLTMGADPIVVAVSVVSGELHGFLVRKAEKQHGTGQRIEGYRIKGARVVIVDDVCTTGASTVQAIEAARQFGFEVVGVMCLVEREEAKGRPSVEKAAAPAPFVSIFTASDMRAEHILQNDDTVPPVFAVAASCEICGRPAVTNIPGNRCAAHRV
;
A
#
# COMPACT_ATOMS: atom_id res chain seq x y z
N MET A 1 14.66 -7.30 3.59
CA MET A 1 14.05 -6.85 2.31
C MET A 1 13.19 -7.90 1.63
N LYS A 2 13.73 -9.03 1.11
CA LYS A 2 12.88 -10.09 0.50
C LYS A 2 11.80 -10.63 1.45
N THR A 3 12.08 -10.72 2.74
CA THR A 3 11.15 -11.24 3.74
C THR A 3 9.95 -10.32 3.97
N SER A 4 10.15 -9.00 4.19
CA SER A 4 9.04 -8.05 4.42
C SER A 4 8.13 -7.95 3.19
N ARG A 5 8.69 -7.98 1.97
CA ARG A 5 7.90 -7.93 0.72
C ARG A 5 7.05 -9.20 0.54
N SER A 6 7.60 -10.39 0.79
CA SER A 6 6.83 -11.64 0.70
C SER A 6 5.78 -11.75 1.81
N GLU A 7 6.10 -11.31 3.03
CA GLU A 7 5.11 -11.27 4.12
C GLU A 7 3.97 -10.28 3.84
N LEU A 8 4.27 -9.13 3.23
CA LEU A 8 3.25 -8.16 2.84
C LEU A 8 2.33 -8.73 1.76
N LEU A 9 2.89 -9.37 0.72
CA LEU A 9 2.10 -10.03 -0.32
C LEU A 9 1.17 -11.09 0.28
N HIS A 10 1.70 -11.91 1.18
CA HIS A 10 0.92 -12.93 1.89
C HIS A 10 -0.26 -12.32 2.65
N LEU A 11 -0.06 -11.25 3.42
CA LEU A 11 -1.13 -10.57 4.13
C LEU A 11 -2.15 -9.92 3.19
N LEU A 12 -1.70 -9.30 2.10
CA LEU A 12 -2.58 -8.71 1.09
C LEU A 12 -3.48 -9.77 0.44
N ALA A 13 -2.91 -10.91 0.06
CA ALA A 13 -3.66 -12.02 -0.53
C ALA A 13 -4.68 -12.62 0.44
N CYS A 14 -4.34 -12.67 1.73
CA CYS A 14 -5.20 -13.22 2.78
C CYS A 14 -6.34 -12.25 3.19
N LYS A 15 -6.02 -10.94 3.35
CA LYS A 15 -6.95 -9.97 3.96
C LYS A 15 -7.63 -9.06 2.95
N SER A 16 -6.94 -8.72 1.86
CA SER A 16 -7.33 -7.65 0.93
C SER A 16 -7.84 -8.17 -0.42
N PHE A 17 -7.63 -9.45 -0.74
CA PHE A 17 -8.03 -10.08 -1.98
C PHE A 17 -9.16 -11.09 -1.76
N ARG A 18 -10.17 -11.08 -2.63
CA ARG A 18 -11.30 -12.04 -2.59
C ARG A 18 -11.67 -12.43 -4.00
N LEU A 19 -11.81 -13.74 -4.26
CA LEU A 19 -12.42 -14.27 -5.47
C LEU A 19 -13.94 -14.24 -5.35
N GLY A 20 -14.65 -13.96 -6.45
CA GLY A 20 -16.10 -13.90 -6.52
C GLY A 20 -16.56 -13.00 -7.65
N GLU A 21 -17.86 -12.89 -7.85
CA GLU A 21 -18.44 -12.01 -8.84
C GLU A 21 -18.76 -10.64 -8.22
N PHE A 22 -18.08 -9.59 -8.68
CA PHE A 22 -18.23 -8.23 -8.16
C PHE A 22 -18.62 -7.26 -9.27
N LYS A 23 -19.64 -6.43 -9.02
CA LYS A 23 -20.00 -5.33 -9.90
C LYS A 23 -19.04 -4.15 -9.68
N LEU A 24 -18.45 -3.67 -10.76
CA LEU A 24 -17.58 -2.50 -10.75
C LEU A 24 -18.40 -1.21 -10.85
N SER A 25 -17.94 -0.14 -10.22
CA SER A 25 -18.53 1.20 -10.33
C SER A 25 -18.50 1.74 -11.79
N SER A 26 -17.62 1.21 -12.63
CA SER A 26 -17.52 1.51 -14.07
C SER A 26 -18.54 0.79 -14.94
N GLY A 27 -19.41 -0.09 -14.36
CA GLY A 27 -20.48 -0.80 -15.08
C GLY A 27 -20.09 -2.18 -15.61
N GLY A 28 -18.92 -2.73 -15.28
CA GLY A 28 -18.52 -4.10 -15.61
C GLY A 28 -18.60 -5.06 -14.42
N THR A 29 -18.24 -6.33 -14.63
CA THR A 29 -18.04 -7.34 -13.59
C THR A 29 -16.55 -7.67 -13.46
N SER A 30 -16.14 -8.07 -12.26
CA SER A 30 -14.81 -8.60 -11.98
C SER A 30 -14.96 -9.90 -11.21
N ASP A 31 -14.09 -10.86 -11.47
CA ASP A 31 -14.04 -12.14 -10.76
C ASP A 31 -13.23 -12.08 -9.45
N TYR A 32 -12.80 -10.86 -9.06
CA TYR A 32 -12.14 -10.60 -7.79
C TYR A 32 -12.37 -9.17 -7.30
N TYR A 33 -12.15 -8.96 -6.01
CA TYR A 33 -12.20 -7.66 -5.33
C TYR A 33 -10.92 -7.43 -4.54
N ILE A 34 -10.43 -6.18 -4.54
CA ILE A 34 -9.26 -5.74 -3.76
C ILE A 34 -9.65 -4.54 -2.90
N ASP A 35 -9.36 -4.64 -1.58
CA ASP A 35 -9.38 -3.52 -0.65
C ASP A 35 -8.11 -3.54 0.20
N CYS A 36 -7.10 -2.80 -0.21
CA CYS A 36 -5.80 -2.76 0.46
C CYS A 36 -5.88 -2.19 1.88
N ARG A 37 -6.92 -1.42 2.22
CA ARG A 37 -7.09 -0.81 3.54
C ARG A 37 -7.23 -1.85 4.66
N THR A 38 -7.78 -3.03 4.36
CA THR A 38 -7.85 -4.15 5.33
C THR A 38 -6.48 -4.67 5.74
N THR A 39 -5.44 -4.43 4.93
CA THR A 39 -4.05 -4.74 5.24
C THR A 39 -3.28 -3.49 5.68
N THR A 40 -3.41 -2.36 4.98
CA THR A 40 -2.64 -1.15 5.30
C THR A 40 -3.03 -0.51 6.64
N LEU A 41 -4.24 -0.80 7.16
CA LEU A 41 -4.72 -0.42 8.49
C LEU A 41 -4.53 -1.53 9.55
N ASP A 42 -4.07 -2.73 9.16
CA ASP A 42 -3.70 -3.78 10.10
C ASP A 42 -2.34 -3.47 10.72
N ALA A 43 -2.15 -3.74 12.03
CA ALA A 43 -0.93 -3.36 12.73
C ALA A 43 0.35 -3.96 12.10
N LYS A 44 0.33 -5.25 11.71
CA LYS A 44 1.46 -5.90 11.02
C LYS A 44 1.55 -5.42 9.58
N GLY A 45 0.42 -5.34 8.89
CA GLY A 45 0.32 -4.91 7.49
C GLY A 45 0.80 -3.47 7.29
N SER A 46 0.42 -2.55 8.19
CA SER A 46 0.88 -1.15 8.17
C SER A 46 2.41 -1.06 8.28
N ARG A 47 3.01 -1.75 9.27
CA ARG A 47 4.45 -1.78 9.42
C ARG A 47 5.16 -2.31 8.17
N LEU A 48 4.73 -3.46 7.65
CA LEU A 48 5.30 -4.05 6.44
C LEU A 48 5.13 -3.14 5.20
N THR A 49 3.98 -2.46 5.08
CA THR A 49 3.76 -1.48 4.02
C THR A 49 4.77 -0.34 4.10
N GLY A 50 4.98 0.20 5.30
CA GLY A 50 5.98 1.24 5.53
C GLY A 50 7.39 0.79 5.16
N GLU A 51 7.80 -0.40 5.61
CA GLU A 51 9.12 -0.98 5.30
C GLU A 51 9.32 -1.17 3.78
N VAL A 52 8.35 -1.80 3.09
CA VAL A 52 8.48 -2.11 1.67
C VAL A 52 8.51 -0.85 0.80
N PHE A 53 7.65 0.14 1.09
CA PHE A 53 7.67 1.41 0.36
C PHE A 53 8.95 2.19 0.60
N PHE A 54 9.43 2.25 1.84
CA PHE A 54 10.66 2.97 2.16
C PHE A 54 11.89 2.32 1.56
N ASP A 55 11.96 0.99 1.57
CA ASP A 55 13.04 0.24 0.90
C ASP A 55 13.05 0.50 -0.60
N GLU A 56 11.90 0.47 -1.27
CA GLU A 56 11.78 0.76 -2.71
C GLU A 56 12.24 2.19 -3.04
N ILE A 57 11.88 3.18 -2.22
CA ILE A 57 12.33 4.57 -2.37
C ILE A 57 13.88 4.66 -2.26
N ARG A 58 14.46 3.96 -1.31
CA ARG A 58 15.93 3.93 -1.09
C ARG A 58 16.67 3.23 -2.24
N GLU A 59 16.17 2.08 -2.68
CA GLU A 59 16.75 1.32 -3.79
C GLU A 59 16.80 2.13 -5.09
N ARG A 60 15.78 2.97 -5.33
CA ARG A 60 15.71 3.85 -6.48
C ARG A 60 16.52 5.14 -6.34
N GLY A 61 17.02 5.44 -5.17
CA GLY A 61 17.81 6.65 -4.91
C GLY A 61 17.03 7.95 -5.08
N TRP A 62 15.71 7.96 -4.89
CA TRP A 62 14.88 9.15 -5.16
C TRP A 62 15.09 10.30 -4.18
N LYS A 63 15.50 10.04 -2.95
CA LYS A 63 15.80 11.03 -1.89
C LYS A 63 14.69 12.09 -1.75
N PRO A 64 13.43 11.74 -1.53
CA PRO A 64 12.35 12.70 -1.28
C PRO A 64 12.48 13.30 0.13
N GLN A 65 11.81 14.43 0.37
CA GLN A 65 11.62 15.02 1.68
C GLN A 65 10.25 14.65 2.28
N ALA A 66 9.29 14.31 1.40
CA ALA A 66 7.97 13.91 1.83
C ALA A 66 7.34 12.87 0.90
N ILE A 67 6.32 12.20 1.43
CA ILE A 67 5.49 11.24 0.72
C ILE A 67 4.03 11.63 0.89
N GLY A 68 3.19 11.45 -0.14
CA GLY A 68 1.77 11.78 -0.04
C GLY A 68 0.93 11.20 -1.16
N GLY A 69 -0.39 11.35 -1.04
CA GLY A 69 -1.31 10.83 -2.04
C GLY A 69 -2.75 11.25 -1.76
N LEU A 70 -3.67 10.76 -2.60
CA LEU A 70 -5.09 11.11 -2.50
C LEU A 70 -5.76 10.38 -1.34
N THR A 71 -6.50 11.14 -0.51
CA THR A 71 -7.32 10.52 0.57
C THR A 71 -8.45 9.68 -0.02
N MET A 72 -8.81 8.52 0.58
CA MET A 72 -8.37 7.87 1.83
C MET A 72 -7.39 6.70 1.57
N GLY A 73 -7.22 6.25 0.32
CA GLY A 73 -6.40 5.06 0.01
C GLY A 73 -4.94 5.24 0.39
N ALA A 74 -4.37 6.42 0.12
CA ALA A 74 -2.98 6.72 0.41
C ALA A 74 -2.68 6.98 1.90
N ASP A 75 -3.67 7.41 2.70
CA ASP A 75 -3.43 7.89 4.06
C ASP A 75 -2.68 6.89 4.95
N PRO A 76 -3.08 5.59 5.02
CA PRO A 76 -2.37 4.61 5.84
C PRO A 76 -0.92 4.39 5.37
N ILE A 77 -0.70 4.40 4.05
CA ILE A 77 0.64 4.21 3.45
C ILE A 77 1.55 5.39 3.83
N VAL A 78 1.04 6.62 3.69
CA VAL A 78 1.78 7.85 4.04
C VAL A 78 2.22 7.80 5.49
N VAL A 79 1.30 7.51 6.42
CA VAL A 79 1.62 7.43 7.85
C VAL A 79 2.61 6.31 8.14
N ALA A 80 2.39 5.12 7.56
CA ALA A 80 3.28 3.97 7.75
C ALA A 80 4.72 4.26 7.32
N VAL A 81 4.90 4.86 6.14
CA VAL A 81 6.24 5.22 5.62
C VAL A 81 6.88 6.32 6.47
N SER A 82 6.12 7.33 6.87
CA SER A 82 6.66 8.41 7.72
C SER A 82 7.15 7.87 9.07
N VAL A 83 6.40 6.96 9.69
CA VAL A 83 6.77 6.34 10.98
C VAL A 83 7.98 5.42 10.84
N VAL A 84 8.01 4.57 9.81
CA VAL A 84 9.09 3.60 9.60
C VAL A 84 10.39 4.29 9.19
N SER A 85 10.32 5.29 8.31
CA SER A 85 11.51 6.03 7.88
C SER A 85 12.10 6.91 8.99
N GLY A 86 11.25 7.48 9.85
CA GLY A 86 11.65 8.46 10.86
C GLY A 86 12.15 9.80 10.29
N GLU A 87 12.14 9.95 8.96
CA GLU A 87 12.69 11.14 8.26
C GLU A 87 11.78 11.72 7.19
N LEU A 88 10.94 10.90 6.54
CA LEU A 88 10.04 11.37 5.49
C LEU A 88 8.78 11.97 6.08
N HIS A 89 8.50 13.22 5.73
CA HIS A 89 7.27 13.88 6.12
C HIS A 89 6.07 13.36 5.32
N GLY A 90 4.86 13.45 5.90
CA GLY A 90 3.62 13.07 5.24
C GLY A 90 2.82 14.28 4.76
N PHE A 91 2.19 14.17 3.58
CA PHE A 91 1.14 15.08 3.15
C PHE A 91 -0.03 14.30 2.53
N LEU A 92 -1.22 14.88 2.61
CA LEU A 92 -2.44 14.30 2.06
C LEU A 92 -3.05 15.22 1.02
N VAL A 93 -3.57 14.64 -0.05
CA VAL A 93 -4.28 15.35 -1.11
C VAL A 93 -5.77 15.12 -0.96
N ARG A 94 -6.54 16.20 -0.78
CA ARG A 94 -8.00 16.15 -0.70
C ARG A 94 -8.62 15.98 -2.08
N LYS A 95 -9.72 15.20 -2.17
CA LYS A 95 -10.49 15.05 -3.42
C LYS A 95 -11.10 16.36 -3.91
N ALA A 96 -11.49 17.23 -3.00
CA ALA A 96 -12.07 18.54 -3.29
C ALA A 96 -11.37 19.64 -2.50
N GLU A 97 -11.42 20.87 -3.02
CA GLU A 97 -10.95 22.06 -2.31
C GLU A 97 -11.77 22.31 -1.03
N LYS A 98 -11.16 22.93 -0.04
CA LYS A 98 -11.89 23.43 1.13
C LYS A 98 -12.86 24.52 0.69
N GLN A 99 -14.15 24.34 0.98
CA GLN A 99 -15.17 25.38 0.73
C GLN A 99 -14.98 26.61 1.62
N HIS A 100 -14.26 26.46 2.75
CA HIS A 100 -13.96 27.54 3.70
C HIS A 100 -12.45 27.55 4.00
N GLY A 101 -11.80 28.73 3.89
CA GLY A 101 -10.38 28.94 4.17
C GLY A 101 -9.54 29.12 2.90
N THR A 102 -8.31 28.62 2.89
CA THR A 102 -7.29 28.91 1.85
C THR A 102 -7.49 28.17 0.50
N GLY A 103 -8.59 27.44 0.29
CA GLY A 103 -8.83 26.68 -0.95
C GLY A 103 -7.81 25.56 -1.25
N GLN A 104 -6.94 25.25 -0.28
CA GLN A 104 -5.81 24.34 -0.51
C GLN A 104 -6.24 22.88 -0.46
N ARG A 105 -5.73 22.11 -1.42
CA ARG A 105 -5.94 20.65 -1.52
C ARG A 105 -4.89 19.84 -0.75
N ILE A 106 -3.77 20.46 -0.35
CA ILE A 106 -2.67 19.79 0.36
C ILE A 106 -2.78 20.04 1.85
N GLU A 107 -2.72 18.96 2.64
CA GLU A 107 -2.66 18.97 4.12
C GLU A 107 -1.35 18.34 4.59
N GLY A 108 -0.86 18.69 5.79
CA GLY A 108 0.39 18.17 6.35
C GLY A 108 1.62 18.96 5.88
N TYR A 109 2.63 18.27 5.35
CA TYR A 109 3.87 18.90 4.88
C TYR A 109 3.63 19.78 3.65
N ARG A 110 4.11 21.06 3.70
CA ARG A 110 3.78 22.08 2.68
C ARG A 110 4.95 23.02 2.39
N ILE A 111 6.11 22.50 2.04
CA ILE A 111 7.26 23.32 1.62
C ILE A 111 7.37 23.27 0.11
N LYS A 112 7.12 24.41 -0.57
CA LYS A 112 7.25 24.51 -2.03
C LYS A 112 8.67 24.22 -2.48
N GLY A 113 8.80 23.55 -3.64
CA GLY A 113 10.09 23.09 -4.16
C GLY A 113 10.59 21.79 -3.52
N ALA A 114 9.90 21.28 -2.49
CA ALA A 114 10.29 20.01 -1.89
C ALA A 114 10.11 18.84 -2.88
N ARG A 115 11.05 17.90 -2.85
CA ARG A 115 11.01 16.65 -3.60
C ARG A 115 10.08 15.67 -2.89
N VAL A 116 9.11 15.12 -3.62
CA VAL A 116 8.09 14.26 -3.04
C VAL A 116 7.85 12.99 -3.85
N VAL A 117 7.42 11.93 -3.18
CA VAL A 117 6.90 10.71 -3.79
C VAL A 117 5.38 10.69 -3.64
N ILE A 118 4.67 10.40 -4.72
CA ILE A 118 3.21 10.18 -4.71
C ILE A 118 2.94 8.69 -4.51
N VAL A 119 1.97 8.37 -3.65
CA VAL A 119 1.55 6.99 -3.40
C VAL A 119 0.05 6.81 -3.54
N ASP A 120 -0.35 5.60 -3.91
CA ASP A 120 -1.75 5.15 -3.96
C ASP A 120 -1.86 3.70 -3.47
N ASP A 121 -3.02 3.28 -3.01
CA ASP A 121 -3.24 1.90 -2.57
C ASP A 121 -3.49 0.97 -3.77
N VAL A 122 -4.42 1.33 -4.66
CA VAL A 122 -4.76 0.52 -5.84
C VAL A 122 -4.82 1.38 -7.11
N CYS A 123 -3.92 1.13 -8.04
CA CYS A 123 -3.98 1.71 -9.37
C CYS A 123 -4.93 0.90 -10.27
N THR A 124 -6.15 1.40 -10.48
CA THR A 124 -7.12 0.83 -11.44
C THR A 124 -7.05 1.61 -12.75
N THR A 125 -7.80 2.68 -12.90
CA THR A 125 -7.73 3.59 -14.05
C THR A 125 -6.62 4.63 -13.91
N GLY A 126 -6.02 4.73 -12.73
CA GLY A 126 -5.01 5.73 -12.40
C GLY A 126 -5.55 7.12 -12.08
N ALA A 127 -6.87 7.33 -12.13
CA ALA A 127 -7.45 8.67 -11.95
C ALA A 127 -7.12 9.32 -10.60
N SER A 128 -7.13 8.54 -9.50
CA SER A 128 -6.75 9.01 -8.16
C SER A 128 -5.29 9.43 -8.11
N THR A 129 -4.41 8.60 -8.65
CA THR A 129 -2.96 8.85 -8.69
C THR A 129 -2.64 10.08 -9.53
N VAL A 130 -3.26 10.22 -10.73
CA VAL A 130 -3.12 11.41 -11.60
C VAL A 130 -3.57 12.67 -10.86
N GLN A 131 -4.72 12.63 -10.20
CA GLN A 131 -5.22 13.76 -9.42
C GLN A 131 -4.27 14.17 -8.29
N ALA A 132 -3.61 13.21 -7.64
CA ALA A 132 -2.62 13.48 -6.60
C ALA A 132 -1.35 14.14 -7.18
N ILE A 133 -0.85 13.64 -8.32
CA ILE A 133 0.30 14.21 -9.03
C ILE A 133 0.04 15.67 -9.43
N GLU A 134 -1.12 15.93 -10.05
CA GLU A 134 -1.51 17.28 -10.48
C GLU A 134 -1.60 18.24 -9.30
N ALA A 135 -2.28 17.85 -8.22
CA ALA A 135 -2.41 18.67 -7.03
C ALA A 135 -1.05 18.96 -6.36
N ALA A 136 -0.15 17.98 -6.31
CA ALA A 136 1.19 18.13 -5.77
C ALA A 136 2.01 19.15 -6.61
N ARG A 137 1.98 19.03 -7.93
CA ARG A 137 2.66 19.96 -8.84
C ARG A 137 2.06 21.36 -8.82
N GLN A 138 0.73 21.48 -8.77
CA GLN A 138 0.04 22.78 -8.63
C GLN A 138 0.41 23.49 -7.34
N PHE A 139 0.63 22.73 -6.26
CA PHE A 139 1.12 23.28 -5.00
C PHE A 139 2.56 23.80 -5.12
N GLY A 140 3.36 23.25 -6.02
CA GLY A 140 4.77 23.57 -6.24
C GLY A 140 5.74 22.52 -5.68
N PHE A 141 5.32 21.28 -5.50
CA PHE A 141 6.21 20.18 -5.22
C PHE A 141 6.93 19.67 -6.49
N GLU A 142 8.13 19.14 -6.32
CA GLU A 142 8.87 18.37 -7.32
C GLU A 142 8.54 16.87 -7.11
N VAL A 143 7.73 16.30 -8.00
CA VAL A 143 7.42 14.87 -7.96
C VAL A 143 8.59 14.09 -8.54
N VAL A 144 9.26 13.28 -7.70
CA VAL A 144 10.47 12.51 -8.07
C VAL A 144 10.21 11.02 -8.26
N GLY A 145 9.03 10.54 -7.87
CA GLY A 145 8.59 9.16 -8.06
C GLY A 145 7.10 9.02 -7.76
N VAL A 146 6.50 8.00 -8.34
CA VAL A 146 5.09 7.63 -8.11
C VAL A 146 5.03 6.14 -7.87
N MET A 147 4.30 5.71 -6.84
CA MET A 147 4.17 4.30 -6.48
C MET A 147 2.71 3.94 -6.19
N CYS A 148 2.31 2.71 -6.51
CA CYS A 148 1.11 2.13 -5.93
C CYS A 148 1.42 0.79 -5.25
N LEU A 149 0.60 0.45 -4.24
CA LEU A 149 0.77 -0.82 -3.55
C LEU A 149 0.37 -1.98 -4.46
N VAL A 150 -0.79 -1.86 -5.14
CA VAL A 150 -1.27 -2.87 -6.08
C VAL A 150 -1.71 -2.22 -7.40
N GLU A 151 -1.25 -2.77 -8.51
CA GLU A 151 -1.72 -2.42 -9.85
C GLU A 151 -2.71 -3.45 -10.36
N ARG A 152 -3.86 -2.97 -10.87
CA ARG A 152 -4.80 -3.79 -11.63
C ARG A 152 -4.47 -3.69 -13.11
N GLU A 153 -3.68 -4.64 -13.63
CA GLU A 153 -3.09 -4.59 -14.96
C GLU A 153 -4.16 -4.55 -16.05
N GLU A 154 -5.27 -5.28 -15.85
CA GLU A 154 -6.39 -5.35 -16.80
C GLU A 154 -7.14 -4.03 -16.95
N ALA A 155 -7.04 -3.14 -15.96
CA ALA A 155 -7.69 -1.82 -16.01
C ALA A 155 -6.91 -0.78 -16.83
N LYS A 156 -5.68 -1.11 -17.22
CA LYS A 156 -4.82 -0.30 -18.11
C LYS A 156 -4.60 1.14 -17.65
N GLY A 157 -4.55 1.37 -16.32
CA GLY A 157 -4.33 2.71 -15.76
C GLY A 157 -2.89 3.20 -15.86
N ARG A 158 -1.91 2.28 -15.96
CA ARG A 158 -0.47 2.58 -16.00
C ARG A 158 -0.10 3.67 -17.01
N PRO A 159 -0.49 3.62 -18.30
CA PRO A 159 -0.08 4.65 -19.26
C PRO A 159 -0.55 6.06 -18.89
N SER A 160 -1.73 6.18 -18.26
CA SER A 160 -2.25 7.47 -17.81
C SER A 160 -1.43 8.04 -16.65
N VAL A 161 -1.04 7.16 -15.69
CA VAL A 161 -0.19 7.56 -14.56
C VAL A 161 1.21 7.92 -15.03
N GLU A 162 1.85 7.12 -15.88
CA GLU A 162 3.18 7.37 -16.43
C GLU A 162 3.23 8.69 -17.20
N LYS A 163 2.20 8.96 -18.03
CA LYS A 163 2.08 10.23 -18.74
C LYS A 163 1.99 11.42 -17.78
N ALA A 164 1.18 11.31 -16.73
CA ALA A 164 1.02 12.37 -15.74
C ALA A 164 2.26 12.50 -14.84
N ALA A 165 2.94 11.41 -14.52
CA ALA A 165 4.13 11.40 -13.69
C ALA A 165 5.36 11.95 -14.39
N ALA A 166 5.49 11.83 -15.70
CA ALA A 166 6.69 12.18 -16.45
C ALA A 166 7.30 13.52 -16.05
N PRO A 167 8.63 13.63 -15.87
CA PRO A 167 9.66 12.61 -16.07
C PRO A 167 9.84 11.64 -14.88
N ALA A 168 9.07 11.77 -13.79
CA ALA A 168 9.18 10.87 -12.64
C ALA A 168 8.69 9.45 -13.02
N PRO A 169 9.39 8.39 -12.58
CA PRO A 169 8.97 7.01 -12.87
C PRO A 169 7.75 6.61 -12.04
N PHE A 170 6.93 5.70 -12.59
CA PHE A 170 5.85 5.01 -11.88
C PHE A 170 6.19 3.55 -11.61
N VAL A 171 5.91 3.10 -10.39
CA VAL A 171 6.23 1.76 -9.91
C VAL A 171 5.04 1.16 -9.18
N SER A 172 4.70 -0.08 -9.46
CA SER A 172 3.80 -0.90 -8.65
C SER A 172 4.61 -1.83 -7.75
N ILE A 173 4.25 -1.92 -6.47
CA ILE A 173 4.87 -2.87 -5.54
C ILE A 173 4.46 -4.28 -5.89
N PHE A 174 3.15 -4.50 -6.10
CA PHE A 174 2.56 -5.76 -6.54
C PHE A 174 1.55 -5.53 -7.66
N THR A 175 1.18 -6.62 -8.32
CA THR A 175 0.08 -6.66 -9.28
C THR A 175 -1.10 -7.44 -8.73
N ALA A 176 -2.28 -7.28 -9.33
CA ALA A 176 -3.44 -8.13 -9.02
C ALA A 176 -3.16 -9.60 -9.33
N SER A 177 -2.34 -9.87 -10.35
CA SER A 177 -1.88 -11.22 -10.70
C SER A 177 -1.01 -11.84 -9.60
N ASP A 178 -0.11 -11.06 -8.98
CA ASP A 178 0.70 -11.52 -7.84
C ASP A 178 -0.19 -11.89 -6.66
N MET A 179 -1.18 -11.04 -6.33
CA MET A 179 -2.11 -11.31 -5.24
C MET A 179 -2.96 -12.54 -5.48
N ARG A 180 -3.44 -12.74 -6.72
CA ARG A 180 -4.20 -13.92 -7.11
C ARG A 180 -3.37 -15.20 -6.97
N ALA A 181 -2.14 -15.19 -7.48
CA ALA A 181 -1.23 -16.33 -7.38
C ALA A 181 -0.97 -16.72 -5.92
N GLU A 182 -0.66 -15.75 -5.08
CA GLU A 182 -0.43 -15.97 -3.65
C GLU A 182 -1.71 -16.45 -2.93
N HIS A 183 -2.88 -15.88 -3.29
CA HIS A 183 -4.17 -16.30 -2.71
C HIS A 183 -4.51 -17.76 -3.06
N ILE A 184 -4.24 -18.19 -4.29
CA ILE A 184 -4.45 -19.59 -4.70
C ILE A 184 -3.50 -20.50 -3.92
N LEU A 185 -2.21 -20.14 -3.79
CA LEU A 185 -1.25 -20.92 -3.02
C LEU A 185 -1.65 -21.08 -1.54
N GLN A 186 -2.26 -20.05 -0.93
CA GLN A 186 -2.73 -20.10 0.46
C GLN A 186 -3.95 -20.99 0.66
N ASN A 187 -4.74 -21.22 -0.37
CA ASN A 187 -5.97 -22.04 -0.32
C ASN A 187 -5.80 -23.38 -1.04
N ASP A 188 -4.59 -23.75 -1.44
CA ASP A 188 -4.27 -25.06 -2.00
C ASP A 188 -3.91 -26.03 -0.87
N ASP A 189 -4.83 -26.93 -0.53
CA ASP A 189 -4.66 -27.94 0.52
C ASP A 189 -3.49 -28.91 0.26
N THR A 190 -2.92 -28.92 -0.96
CA THR A 190 -1.77 -29.75 -1.34
C THR A 190 -0.43 -29.07 -1.00
N VAL A 191 -0.42 -27.77 -0.75
CA VAL A 191 0.77 -27.00 -0.38
C VAL A 191 0.81 -26.82 1.14
N PRO A 192 1.83 -27.33 1.85
CA PRO A 192 1.94 -27.10 3.28
C PRO A 192 1.98 -25.59 3.55
N PRO A 193 1.23 -25.08 4.55
CA PRO A 193 1.16 -23.66 4.83
C PRO A 193 2.56 -23.11 5.09
N VAL A 194 2.96 -22.11 4.31
CA VAL A 194 4.29 -21.45 4.41
C VAL A 194 4.48 -20.81 5.79
N PHE A 195 3.36 -20.53 6.48
CA PHE A 195 3.31 -20.17 7.89
C PHE A 195 2.34 -21.14 8.57
N ALA A 196 2.82 -22.31 8.96
CA ALA A 196 2.03 -23.19 9.79
C ALA A 196 1.53 -22.40 11.01
N VAL A 197 0.20 -22.27 11.14
CA VAL A 197 -0.38 -21.87 12.41
C VAL A 197 0.07 -22.95 13.38
N ALA A 198 1.05 -22.61 14.21
CA ALA A 198 1.57 -23.57 15.15
C ALA A 198 0.45 -24.04 16.05
N ALA A 199 0.68 -25.20 16.51
CA ALA A 199 0.03 -25.81 17.64
C ALA A 199 -0.42 -24.78 18.67
N SER A 200 -1.56 -25.04 19.29
CA SER A 200 -2.10 -24.25 20.41
C SER A 200 -1.02 -23.87 21.43
N CYS A 201 -1.14 -22.68 21.99
CA CYS A 201 -0.27 -22.20 23.07
C CYS A 201 -0.20 -23.24 24.19
N GLU A 202 1.00 -23.68 24.55
CA GLU A 202 1.25 -24.71 25.58
C GLU A 202 0.66 -24.34 26.97
N ILE A 203 0.40 -23.04 27.21
CA ILE A 203 -0.11 -22.55 28.49
C ILE A 203 -1.64 -22.44 28.49
N CYS A 204 -2.29 -21.96 27.42
CA CYS A 204 -3.73 -21.66 27.45
C CYS A 204 -4.54 -22.24 26.28
N GLY A 205 -3.94 -23.05 25.41
CA GLY A 205 -4.61 -23.69 24.28
C GLY A 205 -5.08 -22.78 23.14
N ARG A 206 -4.87 -21.47 23.21
CA ARG A 206 -5.22 -20.55 22.13
C ARG A 206 -4.25 -20.65 20.96
N PRO A 207 -4.65 -20.31 19.72
CA PRO A 207 -3.74 -20.31 18.58
C PRO A 207 -2.46 -19.52 18.88
N ALA A 208 -1.32 -20.16 18.73
CA ALA A 208 -0.01 -19.57 18.94
C ALA A 208 0.55 -19.07 17.60
N VAL A 209 1.19 -17.90 17.58
CA VAL A 209 1.89 -17.39 16.40
C VAL A 209 3.28 -18.02 16.38
N THR A 210 3.56 -18.84 15.38
CA THR A 210 4.86 -19.48 15.20
C THR A 210 5.90 -18.51 14.67
N ASN A 211 6.88 -18.29 15.42
CA ASN A 211 8.29 -18.01 15.15
C ASN A 211 9.02 -17.71 16.48
N ILE A 212 8.44 -18.16 17.60
CA ILE A 212 9.03 -17.99 18.94
C ILE A 212 9.22 -19.39 19.52
N PRO A 213 10.40 -19.72 20.02
CA PRO A 213 10.61 -20.98 20.75
C PRO A 213 9.57 -21.12 21.86
N GLY A 214 8.84 -22.27 21.89
CA GLY A 214 7.87 -22.56 22.92
C GLY A 214 6.41 -22.25 22.61
N ASN A 215 6.01 -22.13 21.34
CA ASN A 215 4.57 -22.05 20.91
C ASN A 215 3.68 -21.23 21.87
N ARG A 216 4.01 -19.98 22.17
CA ARG A 216 3.25 -19.12 23.11
C ARG A 216 2.38 -18.11 22.38
N CYS A 217 1.14 -17.92 22.84
CA CYS A 217 0.26 -16.86 22.33
C CYS A 217 0.69 -15.48 22.82
N ALA A 218 0.13 -14.40 22.23
CA ALA A 218 0.49 -13.03 22.54
C ALA A 218 0.40 -12.68 24.04
N ALA A 219 -0.51 -13.32 24.80
CA ALA A 219 -0.68 -13.10 26.23
C ALA A 219 0.41 -13.77 27.12
N HIS A 220 1.19 -14.71 26.56
CA HIS A 220 2.22 -15.47 27.29
C HIS A 220 3.61 -15.34 26.66
N ARG A 221 3.88 -14.23 26.00
CA ARG A 221 5.20 -13.87 25.54
C ARG A 221 5.97 -13.26 26.72
N VAL A 222 7.01 -13.93 27.18
CA VAL A 222 7.99 -13.40 28.12
C VAL A 222 9.27 -13.15 27.35
#